data_5f4d225fce7c142b193a52fc1c9b65c6
#
_entry.id   5f4d225fce7c142b193a52fc1c9b65c6
#
_cell.length_a   1.000
_cell.length_b   1.000
_cell.length_c   1.000
_cell.angle_alpha   90.00
_cell.angle_beta   90.00
_cell.angle_gamma   90.00
#
_symmetry.space_group_name_H-M   'P 1'
#
loop_
_entity.id
_entity.type
_entity.pdbx_description
1 polymer ?
#
loop_
_entity_poly.entity_id
_entity_poly.type
_entity_poly.pdbx_seq_one_letter_code
_entity_poly.pdbx_strand_id
1 'polypeptide(L)'
;MRKQKIYSVSLLLAVLVFVFSVQKQTARKENNYKMYVPASVINGSLSVLANTYSSEVALKWIDVQLELMRTSSPFIGGLPPSRPFAYSGIALYEAIVPGMPDYQTLSGQLADMPTMPATARGVAYHWPTCANAALAAMTRSFFSSTSDANKTSVTALENEFNKMYKTEAGEEVFQRSVQFGKAVAQVVFGWSKTDGAANANAPFTPPVGPGLWAPTPPGFAPAFGPYWGNNRLLVAGSLDGTMPDAPPAFSTDPASDYYQMVKEVYDISQTLTADQTALALFYRDYPGFGDGHYLSILKQILEHEKPKLDFTASVLAKTGIACVDAGIGCWRTKFRYNQQRPIKYIREVLGHPEWNTLFDTPPFPDFPSGHSAIAGSFGEILKGFFGNNYHFTDHTYDYLGMAPRSYNSFDELAKEIGDSRVYAGIHYRYSCEKGCEQGRKIGQNIAKKLHFKR
;
A
#
# COMPACT_ATOMS: atom_id res chain seq x y z
N MET A 1 -7.03 -29.61 -45.25
CA MET A 1 -7.19 -28.17 -45.48
C MET A 1 -8.66 -27.80 -45.27
N ARG A 2 -9.02 -27.17 -44.16
CA ARG A 2 -10.24 -26.47 -43.77
C ARG A 2 -10.51 -26.65 -42.26
N LYS A 3 -9.83 -25.86 -41.43
CA LYS A 3 -10.20 -25.56 -40.04
C LYS A 3 -9.28 -24.45 -39.49
N GLN A 4 -9.33 -23.26 -40.09
CA GLN A 4 -8.62 -22.07 -39.55
C GLN A 4 -9.30 -20.78 -40.05
N LYS A 5 -10.60 -20.57 -39.80
CA LYS A 5 -11.26 -19.29 -40.12
C LYS A 5 -12.47 -18.94 -39.24
N ILE A 6 -12.52 -19.38 -37.97
CA ILE A 6 -13.67 -19.05 -37.11
C ILE A 6 -13.30 -18.22 -35.86
N TYR A 7 -12.02 -18.00 -35.55
CA TYR A 7 -11.63 -17.29 -34.31
C TYR A 7 -11.38 -15.78 -34.45
N SER A 8 -11.45 -15.21 -35.66
CA SER A 8 -11.18 -13.77 -35.87
C SER A 8 -12.39 -12.84 -35.84
N VAL A 9 -13.60 -13.36 -35.89
CA VAL A 9 -14.83 -12.55 -35.91
C VAL A 9 -15.40 -12.30 -34.50
N SER A 10 -15.17 -13.22 -33.57
CA SER A 10 -15.69 -13.09 -32.22
C SER A 10 -14.92 -12.07 -31.35
N LEU A 11 -13.64 -11.81 -31.66
CA LEU A 11 -12.82 -10.85 -30.93
C LEU A 11 -13.13 -9.39 -31.31
N LEU A 12 -13.53 -9.13 -32.54
CA LEU A 12 -13.93 -7.79 -32.99
C LEU A 12 -15.29 -7.33 -32.45
N LEU A 13 -16.22 -8.28 -32.22
CA LEU A 13 -17.52 -7.94 -31.62
C LEU A 13 -17.41 -7.61 -30.12
N ALA A 14 -16.51 -8.28 -29.40
CA ALA A 14 -16.30 -8.01 -27.97
C ALA A 14 -15.71 -6.61 -27.71
N VAL A 15 -14.81 -6.15 -28.59
CA VAL A 15 -14.20 -4.80 -28.48
C VAL A 15 -15.20 -3.69 -28.84
N LEU A 16 -16.10 -3.92 -29.80
CA LEU A 16 -17.15 -2.96 -30.16
C LEU A 16 -18.25 -2.83 -29.10
N VAL A 17 -18.60 -3.90 -28.40
CA VAL A 17 -19.57 -3.84 -27.30
C VAL A 17 -19.01 -3.10 -26.09
N PHE A 18 -17.70 -3.20 -25.82
CA PHE A 18 -17.06 -2.51 -24.70
C PHE A 18 -16.94 -0.98 -24.94
N VAL A 19 -16.69 -0.56 -26.19
CA VAL A 19 -16.62 0.87 -26.55
C VAL A 19 -18.01 1.54 -26.49
N PHE A 20 -19.11 0.80 -26.84
CA PHE A 20 -20.46 1.33 -26.74
C PHE A 20 -21.04 1.37 -25.32
N SER A 21 -20.55 0.55 -24.40
CA SER A 21 -21.00 0.59 -22.99
C SER A 21 -20.37 1.76 -22.22
N VAL A 22 -19.17 2.18 -22.56
CA VAL A 22 -18.52 3.36 -21.93
C VAL A 22 -19.15 4.67 -22.42
N GLN A 23 -19.66 4.74 -23.65
CA GLN A 23 -20.32 5.96 -24.15
C GLN A 23 -21.76 6.16 -23.66
N LYS A 24 -22.42 5.15 -23.05
CA LYS A 24 -23.80 5.29 -22.54
C LYS A 24 -23.88 5.72 -21.07
N GLN A 25 -22.76 5.83 -20.35
CA GLN A 25 -22.76 6.29 -18.94
C GLN A 25 -22.47 7.81 -18.77
N THR A 26 -22.18 8.53 -19.82
CA THR A 26 -21.87 9.98 -19.74
C THR A 26 -23.07 10.90 -19.94
N ALA A 27 -24.28 10.39 -20.05
CA ALA A 27 -25.51 11.19 -20.14
C ALA A 27 -26.32 11.09 -18.83
N ARG A 28 -25.83 11.65 -17.73
CA ARG A 28 -26.63 11.86 -16.52
C ARG A 28 -26.47 13.29 -15.99
N LYS A 29 -27.50 14.06 -16.28
CA LYS A 29 -28.01 15.28 -15.60
C LYS A 29 -26.98 16.20 -14.95
N GLU A 30 -26.73 17.32 -15.60
CA GLU A 30 -26.34 18.56 -14.96
C GLU A 30 -27.37 18.93 -13.88
N ASN A 31 -27.04 18.66 -12.62
CA ASN A 31 -27.70 19.28 -11.50
C ASN A 31 -26.85 20.49 -11.11
N ASN A 32 -27.31 21.68 -11.53
CA ASN A 32 -26.81 22.98 -11.08
C ASN A 32 -27.05 23.16 -9.58
N TYR A 33 -26.21 22.57 -8.73
CA TYR A 33 -26.05 23.01 -7.35
C TYR A 33 -24.90 24.01 -7.29
N LYS A 34 -25.21 25.29 -7.43
CA LYS A 34 -24.34 26.34 -6.91
C LYS A 34 -24.34 26.21 -5.39
N MET A 35 -23.40 25.44 -4.85
CA MET A 35 -23.17 25.42 -3.42
C MET A 35 -22.58 26.77 -3.00
N TYR A 36 -23.34 27.57 -2.29
CA TYR A 36 -22.84 28.77 -1.63
C TYR A 36 -21.94 28.31 -0.48
N VAL A 37 -20.63 28.41 -0.68
CA VAL A 37 -19.64 28.08 0.37
C VAL A 37 -19.23 29.40 1.02
N PRO A 38 -19.53 29.61 2.32
CA PRO A 38 -19.11 30.82 3.01
C PRO A 38 -17.59 30.86 3.11
N ALA A 39 -16.98 31.94 2.63
CA ALA A 39 -15.56 32.21 2.86
C ALA A 39 -15.31 32.48 4.33
N SER A 40 -14.53 31.63 5.00
CA SER A 40 -14.04 31.90 6.35
C SER A 40 -12.64 32.52 6.26
N VAL A 41 -12.43 33.61 6.97
CA VAL A 41 -11.12 34.26 7.07
C VAL A 41 -10.33 33.55 8.15
N ILE A 42 -9.31 32.79 7.73
CA ILE A 42 -8.34 32.16 8.65
C ILE A 42 -7.00 32.85 8.44
N ASN A 43 -6.46 33.48 9.46
CA ASN A 43 -5.18 34.18 9.44
C ASN A 43 -5.01 35.18 8.30
N GLY A 44 -6.08 35.86 7.90
CA GLY A 44 -6.07 36.83 6.79
C GLY A 44 -6.13 36.21 5.39
N SER A 45 -6.30 34.89 5.27
CA SER A 45 -6.48 34.20 3.98
C SER A 45 -7.96 34.11 3.60
N LEU A 46 -8.26 34.37 2.32
CA LEU A 46 -9.60 34.22 1.73
C LEU A 46 -9.87 32.78 1.23
N SER A 47 -9.07 31.80 1.64
CA SER A 47 -9.20 30.42 1.19
C SER A 47 -10.41 29.76 1.84
N VAL A 48 -11.15 28.98 1.05
CA VAL A 48 -12.17 28.05 1.55
C VAL A 48 -11.45 26.89 2.25
N LEU A 49 -12.02 26.35 3.35
CA LEU A 49 -11.39 25.29 4.13
C LEU A 49 -11.31 23.97 3.35
N ALA A 50 -10.27 23.19 3.59
CA ALA A 50 -10.07 21.88 2.93
C ALA A 50 -11.21 20.89 3.23
N ASN A 51 -11.84 20.96 4.41
CA ASN A 51 -12.97 20.11 4.80
C ASN A 51 -14.30 20.41 4.07
N THR A 52 -14.34 21.41 3.19
CA THR A 52 -15.50 21.69 2.35
C THR A 52 -15.46 20.95 1.02
N TYR A 53 -14.27 20.55 0.58
CA TYR A 53 -14.06 19.88 -0.71
C TYR A 53 -14.29 18.37 -0.61
N SER A 54 -14.70 17.76 -1.74
CA SER A 54 -14.79 16.32 -1.86
C SER A 54 -13.37 15.69 -1.90
N SER A 55 -13.30 14.41 -1.58
CA SER A 55 -12.06 13.62 -1.68
C SER A 55 -11.78 13.12 -3.11
N GLU A 56 -12.60 13.45 -4.09
CA GLU A 56 -12.55 12.91 -5.45
C GLU A 56 -11.16 12.97 -6.08
N VAL A 57 -10.47 14.10 -5.94
CA VAL A 57 -9.11 14.27 -6.46
C VAL A 57 -8.16 13.22 -5.90
N ALA A 58 -8.22 12.94 -4.61
CA ALA A 58 -7.37 11.92 -3.98
C ALA A 58 -7.72 10.51 -4.47
N LEU A 59 -9.00 10.17 -4.54
CA LEU A 59 -9.48 8.85 -4.95
C LEU A 59 -9.14 8.56 -6.43
N LYS A 60 -9.31 9.53 -7.31
CA LYS A 60 -8.93 9.38 -8.73
C LYS A 60 -7.43 9.20 -8.93
N TRP A 61 -6.60 9.90 -8.15
CA TRP A 61 -5.15 9.66 -8.18
C TRP A 61 -4.76 8.29 -7.64
N ILE A 62 -5.48 7.75 -6.65
CA ILE A 62 -5.28 6.37 -6.20
C ILE A 62 -5.62 5.38 -7.32
N ASP A 63 -6.71 5.59 -8.09
CA ASP A 63 -7.04 4.75 -9.25
C ASP A 63 -5.87 4.66 -10.23
N VAL A 64 -5.31 5.82 -10.59
CA VAL A 64 -4.15 5.86 -11.49
C VAL A 64 -2.93 5.15 -10.87
N GLN A 65 -2.63 5.38 -9.59
CA GLN A 65 -1.50 4.72 -8.94
C GLN A 65 -1.67 3.19 -8.88
N LEU A 66 -2.87 2.69 -8.58
CA LEU A 66 -3.18 1.27 -8.59
C LEU A 66 -3.03 0.66 -10.00
N GLU A 67 -3.48 1.36 -11.03
CA GLU A 67 -3.30 0.91 -12.42
C GLU A 67 -1.82 0.90 -12.81
N LEU A 68 -1.06 1.92 -12.42
CA LEU A 68 0.39 1.95 -12.63
C LEU A 68 1.11 0.78 -11.93
N MET A 69 0.68 0.42 -10.72
CA MET A 69 1.22 -0.73 -10.00
C MET A 69 0.92 -2.05 -10.74
N ARG A 70 -0.30 -2.20 -11.30
CA ARG A 70 -0.71 -3.40 -12.05
C ARG A 70 0.01 -3.55 -13.38
N THR A 71 0.28 -2.45 -14.06
CA THR A 71 0.73 -2.43 -15.46
C THR A 71 2.22 -2.13 -15.62
N SER A 72 2.92 -1.77 -14.55
CA SER A 72 4.35 -1.49 -14.61
C SER A 72 5.17 -2.74 -14.31
N SER A 73 6.00 -3.15 -15.28
CA SER A 73 6.92 -4.27 -15.14
C SER A 73 8.33 -3.83 -15.59
N PRO A 74 9.38 -4.18 -14.87
CA PRO A 74 9.41 -4.82 -13.55
C PRO A 74 8.91 -3.88 -12.45
N PHE A 75 8.65 -4.43 -11.26
CA PHE A 75 8.23 -3.70 -10.05
C PHE A 75 8.92 -2.33 -9.94
N ILE A 76 8.13 -1.26 -9.94
CA ILE A 76 8.67 0.09 -9.85
C ILE A 76 9.23 0.31 -8.45
N GLY A 77 10.56 0.54 -8.38
CA GLY A 77 11.27 0.85 -7.13
C GLY A 77 11.75 -0.33 -6.31
N GLY A 78 11.61 -1.58 -6.81
CA GLY A 78 12.33 -2.76 -6.29
C GLY A 78 12.00 -3.15 -4.86
N LEU A 79 10.95 -2.61 -4.22
CA LEU A 79 10.52 -2.94 -2.85
C LEU A 79 9.10 -2.43 -2.61
N PRO A 80 8.47 -2.81 -1.49
CA PRO A 80 7.02 -2.75 -1.34
C PRO A 80 6.40 -1.45 -1.85
N PRO A 81 5.28 -1.52 -2.59
CA PRO A 81 4.50 -0.37 -3.06
C PRO A 81 4.05 0.58 -1.94
N SER A 82 4.24 0.21 -0.68
CA SER A 82 4.01 1.08 0.50
C SER A 82 4.78 2.40 0.45
N ARG A 83 5.99 2.47 -0.17
CA ARG A 83 6.73 3.74 -0.30
C ARG A 83 5.99 4.77 -1.16
N PRO A 84 5.63 4.50 -2.42
CA PRO A 84 4.81 5.42 -3.20
C PRO A 84 3.52 5.82 -2.49
N PHE A 85 2.85 4.88 -1.84
CA PHE A 85 1.64 5.13 -1.06
C PHE A 85 1.89 6.13 0.07
N ALA A 86 2.87 5.87 0.94
CA ALA A 86 3.17 6.73 2.09
C ALA A 86 3.59 8.15 1.68
N TYR A 87 4.55 8.26 0.79
CA TYR A 87 5.08 9.58 0.39
C TYR A 87 4.08 10.38 -0.44
N SER A 88 3.22 9.73 -1.25
CA SER A 88 2.11 10.42 -1.93
C SER A 88 1.05 10.90 -0.94
N GLY A 89 0.71 10.10 0.07
CA GLY A 89 -0.19 10.49 1.16
C GLY A 89 0.35 11.67 1.98
N ILE A 90 1.64 11.66 2.31
CA ILE A 90 2.32 12.77 3.00
C ILE A 90 2.29 14.04 2.14
N ALA A 91 2.62 13.93 0.85
CA ALA A 91 2.62 15.09 -0.05
C ALA A 91 1.21 15.67 -0.24
N LEU A 92 0.18 14.82 -0.35
CA LEU A 92 -1.21 15.25 -0.38
C LEU A 92 -1.58 16.01 0.90
N TYR A 93 -1.26 15.44 2.06
CA TYR A 93 -1.57 16.05 3.35
C TYR A 93 -0.88 17.41 3.51
N GLU A 94 0.43 17.49 3.28
CA GLU A 94 1.21 18.73 3.39
C GLU A 94 0.79 19.80 2.35
N ALA A 95 0.29 19.39 1.19
CA ALA A 95 -0.21 20.32 0.18
C ALA A 95 -1.54 20.99 0.57
N ILE A 96 -2.29 20.43 1.52
CA ILE A 96 -3.59 20.96 1.92
C ILE A 96 -3.69 21.36 3.39
N VAL A 97 -2.74 20.94 4.25
CA VAL A 97 -2.79 21.21 5.68
C VAL A 97 -2.86 22.71 6.04
N PRO A 98 -2.34 23.67 5.23
CA PRO A 98 -2.58 25.10 5.52
C PRO A 98 -4.05 25.51 5.43
N GLY A 99 -4.90 24.73 4.76
CA GLY A 99 -6.36 24.89 4.72
C GLY A 99 -7.12 24.10 5.78
N MET A 100 -6.43 23.53 6.76
CA MET A 100 -6.98 22.66 7.81
C MET A 100 -6.66 23.23 9.20
N PRO A 101 -7.47 24.16 9.73
CA PRO A 101 -7.11 24.94 10.93
C PRO A 101 -6.90 24.11 12.19
N ASP A 102 -7.57 22.96 12.33
CA ASP A 102 -7.45 22.06 13.48
C ASP A 102 -6.29 21.07 13.36
N TYR A 103 -5.55 21.13 12.25
CA TYR A 103 -4.47 20.21 11.94
C TYR A 103 -3.12 20.92 11.92
N GLN A 104 -2.06 20.15 11.95
CA GLN A 104 -0.68 20.64 11.95
C GLN A 104 0.17 19.88 10.92
N THR A 105 1.25 20.52 10.46
CA THR A 105 2.23 19.87 9.57
C THR A 105 2.88 18.67 10.24
N LEU A 106 3.27 17.69 9.45
CA LEU A 106 4.09 16.54 9.87
C LEU A 106 5.58 16.88 9.93
N SER A 107 5.98 18.04 9.38
CA SER A 107 7.35 18.56 9.52
C SER A 107 7.69 18.76 10.99
N GLY A 108 8.82 18.18 11.42
CA GLY A 108 9.23 18.15 12.83
C GLY A 108 8.66 16.97 13.63
N GLN A 109 7.74 16.19 13.08
CA GLN A 109 7.20 14.96 13.67
C GLN A 109 7.76 13.70 12.96
N LEU A 110 7.94 13.78 11.63
CA LEU A 110 8.56 12.70 10.85
C LEU A 110 10.09 12.84 10.86
N ALA A 111 10.76 11.70 10.88
CA ALA A 111 12.24 11.65 11.00
C ALA A 111 12.92 12.33 9.81
N ASP A 112 13.78 13.30 10.10
CA ASP A 112 14.55 14.08 9.12
C ASP A 112 13.70 14.72 8.00
N MET A 113 12.40 14.93 8.27
CA MET A 113 11.52 15.60 7.32
C MET A 113 11.90 17.09 7.20
N PRO A 114 12.20 17.57 5.99
CA PRO A 114 12.54 18.97 5.78
C PRO A 114 11.39 19.91 6.13
N THR A 115 11.71 21.19 6.35
CA THR A 115 10.68 22.24 6.45
C THR A 115 9.88 22.32 5.14
N MET A 116 8.56 22.29 5.25
CA MET A 116 7.67 22.37 4.10
C MET A 116 7.56 23.82 3.58
N PRO A 117 7.29 23.99 2.28
CA PRO A 117 6.94 25.29 1.72
C PRO A 117 5.79 25.93 2.48
N ALA A 118 5.86 27.22 2.70
CA ALA A 118 4.79 27.99 3.34
C ALA A 118 3.88 28.66 2.29
N THR A 119 2.61 28.80 2.62
CA THR A 119 1.66 29.61 1.84
C THR A 119 1.94 31.11 2.06
N ALA A 120 1.73 31.92 1.03
CA ALA A 120 1.82 33.37 1.18
C ALA A 120 0.63 33.89 2.02
N ARG A 121 0.91 34.86 2.91
CA ARG A 121 -0.12 35.47 3.77
C ARG A 121 -1.08 36.34 2.96
N GLY A 122 -2.35 36.33 3.33
CA GLY A 122 -3.37 37.22 2.77
C GLY A 122 -3.82 36.91 1.35
N VAL A 123 -3.43 35.75 0.78
CA VAL A 123 -3.84 35.33 -0.56
C VAL A 123 -4.53 33.96 -0.51
N ALA A 124 -5.50 33.77 -1.41
CA ALA A 124 -6.28 32.54 -1.47
C ALA A 124 -5.51 31.41 -2.16
N TYR A 125 -5.80 30.18 -1.69
CA TYR A 125 -5.38 28.92 -2.32
C TYR A 125 -6.60 28.03 -2.56
N HIS A 126 -6.56 27.25 -3.63
CA HIS A 126 -7.56 26.22 -3.94
C HIS A 126 -6.97 24.84 -3.61
N TRP A 127 -7.38 24.26 -2.50
CA TRP A 127 -6.75 23.03 -1.96
C TRP A 127 -6.85 21.82 -2.87
N PRO A 128 -7.97 21.58 -3.60
CA PRO A 128 -8.00 20.53 -4.62
C PRO A 128 -6.96 20.71 -5.72
N THR A 129 -6.67 21.94 -6.13
CA THR A 129 -5.58 22.22 -7.09
C THR A 129 -4.21 21.89 -6.50
N CYS A 130 -3.97 22.26 -5.21
CA CYS A 130 -2.72 21.91 -4.53
C CYS A 130 -2.56 20.39 -4.45
N ALA A 131 -3.63 19.67 -4.10
CA ALA A 131 -3.67 18.21 -4.03
C ALA A 131 -3.39 17.56 -5.39
N ASN A 132 -4.07 18.02 -6.46
CA ASN A 132 -3.86 17.53 -7.82
C ASN A 132 -2.40 17.69 -8.27
N ALA A 133 -1.84 18.88 -8.10
CA ALA A 133 -0.46 19.18 -8.50
C ALA A 133 0.57 18.36 -7.72
N ALA A 134 0.34 18.17 -6.40
CA ALA A 134 1.21 17.35 -5.56
C ALA A 134 1.15 15.87 -5.95
N LEU A 135 -0.04 15.29 -6.10
CA LEU A 135 -0.22 13.89 -6.46
C LEU A 135 0.29 13.58 -7.87
N ALA A 136 0.05 14.47 -8.84
CA ALA A 136 0.59 14.34 -10.19
C ALA A 136 2.13 14.30 -10.19
N ALA A 137 2.77 15.21 -9.45
CA ALA A 137 4.22 15.27 -9.36
C ALA A 137 4.81 14.03 -8.65
N MET A 138 4.20 13.59 -7.54
CA MET A 138 4.63 12.37 -6.83
C MET A 138 4.46 11.12 -7.69
N THR A 139 3.33 10.98 -8.39
CA THR A 139 3.07 9.84 -9.28
C THR A 139 4.10 9.77 -10.40
N ARG A 140 4.38 10.88 -11.09
CA ARG A 140 5.44 10.91 -12.12
C ARG A 140 6.82 10.56 -11.56
N SER A 141 7.11 11.01 -10.35
CA SER A 141 8.43 10.80 -9.73
C SER A 141 8.65 9.34 -9.32
N PHE A 142 7.65 8.70 -8.71
CA PHE A 142 7.76 7.30 -8.31
C PHE A 142 7.61 6.32 -9.46
N PHE A 143 6.81 6.65 -10.48
CA PHE A 143 6.53 5.80 -11.62
C PHE A 143 7.23 6.29 -12.91
N SER A 144 8.41 6.89 -12.78
CA SER A 144 9.16 7.49 -13.89
C SER A 144 9.53 6.52 -15.01
N SER A 145 9.73 5.24 -14.68
CA SER A 145 10.08 4.16 -15.63
C SER A 145 8.86 3.44 -16.23
N THR A 146 7.64 3.89 -15.95
CA THR A 146 6.42 3.28 -16.48
C THR A 146 6.28 3.50 -18.00
N SER A 147 5.37 2.77 -18.64
CA SER A 147 5.10 2.87 -20.07
C SER A 147 4.60 4.27 -20.48
N ASP A 148 4.74 4.61 -21.76
CA ASP A 148 4.25 5.90 -22.28
C ASP A 148 2.71 5.99 -22.23
N ALA A 149 2.00 4.87 -22.35
CA ALA A 149 0.56 4.81 -22.13
C ALA A 149 0.20 5.24 -20.70
N ASN A 150 0.92 4.73 -19.70
CA ASN A 150 0.75 5.10 -18.31
C ASN A 150 1.10 6.56 -18.03
N LYS A 151 2.17 7.09 -18.63
CA LYS A 151 2.53 8.53 -18.56
C LYS A 151 1.43 9.41 -19.15
N THR A 152 0.80 8.94 -20.24
CA THR A 152 -0.34 9.62 -20.87
C THR A 152 -1.54 9.67 -19.94
N SER A 153 -1.87 8.56 -19.26
CA SER A 153 -2.97 8.50 -18.27
C SER A 153 -2.75 9.47 -17.11
N VAL A 154 -1.51 9.53 -16.57
CA VAL A 154 -1.14 10.51 -15.54
C VAL A 154 -1.36 11.95 -16.03
N THR A 155 -0.96 12.25 -17.25
CA THR A 155 -1.10 13.59 -17.83
C THR A 155 -2.57 13.93 -18.11
N ALA A 156 -3.36 12.96 -18.56
CA ALA A 156 -4.77 13.13 -18.83
C ALA A 156 -5.55 13.50 -17.55
N LEU A 157 -5.33 12.76 -16.46
CA LEU A 157 -6.00 13.04 -15.18
C LEU A 157 -5.59 14.41 -14.61
N GLU A 158 -4.29 14.75 -14.64
CA GLU A 158 -3.86 16.09 -14.19
C GLU A 158 -4.54 17.21 -14.99
N ASN A 159 -4.63 17.07 -16.30
CA ASN A 159 -5.23 18.07 -17.18
C ASN A 159 -6.75 18.17 -17.00
N GLU A 160 -7.44 17.06 -16.76
CA GLU A 160 -8.87 17.04 -16.46
C GLU A 160 -9.17 17.88 -15.21
N PHE A 161 -8.50 17.62 -14.10
CA PHE A 161 -8.65 18.42 -12.89
C PHE A 161 -8.18 19.86 -13.05
N ASN A 162 -7.08 20.09 -13.79
CA ASN A 162 -6.58 21.44 -14.03
C ASN A 162 -7.62 22.29 -14.77
N LYS A 163 -8.30 21.74 -15.78
CA LYS A 163 -9.35 22.44 -16.52
C LYS A 163 -10.53 22.81 -15.61
N MET A 164 -10.99 21.89 -14.77
CA MET A 164 -12.08 22.11 -13.82
C MET A 164 -11.69 23.16 -12.78
N TYR A 165 -10.56 22.97 -12.10
CA TYR A 165 -10.13 23.81 -10.99
C TYR A 165 -9.69 25.21 -11.42
N LYS A 166 -9.20 25.38 -12.64
CA LYS A 166 -8.93 26.70 -13.20
C LYS A 166 -10.22 27.54 -13.34
N THR A 167 -11.33 26.88 -13.69
CA THR A 167 -12.64 27.53 -13.77
C THR A 167 -13.19 27.88 -12.39
N GLU A 168 -13.00 26.98 -11.40
CA GLU A 168 -13.49 27.18 -10.05
C GLU A 168 -12.71 28.25 -9.28
N ALA A 169 -11.40 28.23 -9.37
CA ALA A 169 -10.51 29.07 -8.58
C ALA A 169 -10.18 30.42 -9.23
N GLY A 170 -10.30 30.51 -10.56
CA GLY A 170 -9.74 31.62 -11.34
C GLY A 170 -8.22 31.49 -11.55
N GLU A 171 -7.72 32.13 -12.60
CA GLU A 171 -6.34 31.94 -13.11
C GLU A 171 -5.27 32.13 -12.03
N GLU A 172 -5.32 33.24 -11.32
CA GLU A 172 -4.27 33.60 -10.35
C GLU A 172 -4.19 32.64 -9.16
N VAL A 173 -5.34 32.30 -8.56
CA VAL A 173 -5.43 31.36 -7.45
C VAL A 173 -5.03 29.96 -7.93
N PHE A 174 -5.49 29.55 -9.11
CA PHE A 174 -5.13 28.27 -9.72
C PHE A 174 -3.61 28.14 -9.89
N GLN A 175 -2.96 29.10 -10.55
CA GLN A 175 -1.52 29.04 -10.82
C GLN A 175 -0.70 29.01 -9.52
N ARG A 176 -1.07 29.83 -8.54
CA ARG A 176 -0.43 29.83 -7.20
C ARG A 176 -0.59 28.48 -6.52
N SER A 177 -1.76 27.89 -6.58
CA SER A 177 -2.06 26.57 -5.96
C SER A 177 -1.28 25.44 -6.64
N VAL A 178 -1.16 25.46 -7.97
CA VAL A 178 -0.33 24.51 -8.72
C VAL A 178 1.14 24.62 -8.30
N GLN A 179 1.68 25.84 -8.22
CA GLN A 179 3.06 26.06 -7.81
C GLN A 179 3.31 25.55 -6.38
N PHE A 180 2.40 25.82 -5.45
CA PHE A 180 2.51 25.37 -4.08
C PHE A 180 2.48 23.83 -3.96
N GLY A 181 1.52 23.16 -4.61
CA GLY A 181 1.42 21.69 -4.59
C GLY A 181 2.67 21.02 -5.20
N LYS A 182 3.20 21.56 -6.31
CA LYS A 182 4.46 21.09 -6.91
C LYS A 182 5.67 21.28 -5.98
N ALA A 183 5.76 22.42 -5.30
CA ALA A 183 6.85 22.70 -4.36
C ALA A 183 6.83 21.73 -3.18
N VAL A 184 5.66 21.43 -2.60
CA VAL A 184 5.50 20.42 -1.55
C VAL A 184 5.95 19.05 -2.05
N ALA A 185 5.47 18.61 -3.22
CA ALA A 185 5.85 17.32 -3.80
C ALA A 185 7.37 17.21 -4.03
N GLN A 186 8.01 18.28 -4.50
CA GLN A 186 9.45 18.31 -4.74
C GLN A 186 10.23 18.08 -3.44
N VAL A 187 9.82 18.72 -2.34
CA VAL A 187 10.48 18.55 -1.03
C VAL A 187 10.27 17.13 -0.50
N VAL A 188 9.02 16.62 -0.53
CA VAL A 188 8.69 15.27 -0.06
C VAL A 188 9.41 14.20 -0.90
N PHE A 189 9.44 14.33 -2.22
CA PHE A 189 10.16 13.39 -3.07
C PHE A 189 11.67 13.46 -2.87
N GLY A 190 12.25 14.66 -2.71
CA GLY A 190 13.67 14.84 -2.37
C GLY A 190 14.02 14.12 -1.07
N TRP A 191 13.18 14.27 -0.03
CA TRP A 191 13.33 13.60 1.25
C TRP A 191 13.18 12.07 1.14
N SER A 192 12.29 11.57 0.29
CA SER A 192 12.13 10.13 0.08
C SER A 192 13.40 9.46 -0.49
N LYS A 193 14.26 10.20 -1.19
CA LYS A 193 15.51 9.66 -1.75
C LYS A 193 16.59 9.41 -0.72
N THR A 194 16.44 9.96 0.48
CA THR A 194 17.41 9.83 1.57
C THR A 194 17.04 8.76 2.59
N ASP A 195 15.99 7.98 2.35
CA ASP A 195 15.49 6.99 3.30
C ASP A 195 16.27 5.67 3.34
N GLY A 196 17.22 5.46 2.43
CA GLY A 196 18.03 4.24 2.37
C GLY A 196 17.57 3.20 1.34
N ALA A 197 16.38 3.37 0.75
CA ALA A 197 15.80 2.39 -0.18
C ALA A 197 16.71 2.06 -1.38
N ALA A 198 17.53 3.00 -1.85
CA ALA A 198 18.47 2.78 -2.94
C ALA A 198 19.51 1.68 -2.65
N ASN A 199 19.81 1.41 -1.37
CA ASN A 199 20.78 0.42 -0.93
C ASN A 199 20.14 -0.88 -0.43
N ALA A 200 18.81 -0.97 -0.43
CA ALA A 200 18.09 -2.09 0.17
C ALA A 200 18.36 -3.45 -0.48
N ASN A 201 18.72 -3.45 -1.77
CA ASN A 201 19.09 -4.63 -2.56
C ASN A 201 20.60 -4.76 -2.81
N ALA A 202 21.45 -4.14 -1.98
CA ALA A 202 22.90 -4.33 -2.08
C ALA A 202 23.28 -5.83 -1.96
N PRO A 203 24.44 -6.27 -2.47
CA PRO A 203 24.87 -7.66 -2.41
C PRO A 203 24.80 -8.24 -0.99
N PHE A 204 24.22 -9.42 -0.86
CA PHE A 204 24.04 -10.10 0.42
C PHE A 204 24.38 -11.59 0.27
N THR A 205 25.17 -12.11 1.19
CA THR A 205 25.44 -13.54 1.29
C THR A 205 24.70 -14.09 2.52
N PRO A 206 23.70 -14.99 2.30
CA PRO A 206 22.98 -15.59 3.42
C PRO A 206 23.90 -16.36 4.35
N PRO A 207 23.71 -16.32 5.67
CA PRO A 207 24.41 -17.19 6.58
C PRO A 207 24.01 -18.66 6.32
N VAL A 208 24.98 -19.58 6.46
CA VAL A 208 24.78 -21.01 6.22
C VAL A 208 24.69 -21.76 7.55
N GLY A 209 23.67 -22.60 7.69
CA GLY A 209 23.49 -23.43 8.89
C GLY A 209 22.12 -24.07 8.96
N PRO A 210 21.91 -24.99 9.93
CA PRO A 210 20.62 -25.62 10.15
C PRO A 210 19.55 -24.57 10.48
N GLY A 211 18.38 -24.67 9.86
CA GLY A 211 17.26 -23.75 10.11
C GLY A 211 17.42 -22.38 9.48
N LEU A 212 18.55 -22.08 8.85
CA LEU A 212 18.77 -20.80 8.20
C LEU A 212 18.25 -20.77 6.76
N TRP A 213 17.77 -19.59 6.36
CA TRP A 213 17.25 -19.36 5.03
C TRP A 213 18.33 -19.48 3.96
N ALA A 214 17.96 -20.14 2.89
CA ALA A 214 18.67 -20.17 1.62
C ALA A 214 17.68 -19.92 0.48
N PRO A 215 18.16 -19.52 -0.71
CA PRO A 215 17.30 -19.44 -1.90
C PRO A 215 16.48 -20.71 -2.11
N THR A 216 15.20 -20.54 -2.47
CA THR A 216 14.24 -21.65 -2.59
C THR A 216 13.91 -21.95 -4.05
N PRO A 217 13.55 -23.20 -4.38
CA PRO A 217 13.09 -23.55 -5.73
C PRO A 217 11.77 -22.81 -6.07
N PRO A 218 11.42 -22.68 -7.37
CA PRO A 218 12.18 -23.22 -8.52
C PRO A 218 13.32 -22.30 -8.99
N GLY A 219 13.26 -21.00 -8.71
CA GLY A 219 14.16 -20.01 -9.29
C GLY A 219 15.46 -19.77 -8.52
N PHE A 220 15.55 -20.20 -7.26
CA PHE A 220 16.70 -19.94 -6.37
C PHE A 220 17.16 -18.49 -6.40
N ALA A 221 16.20 -17.56 -6.43
CA ALA A 221 16.45 -16.13 -6.52
C ALA A 221 17.26 -15.62 -5.31
N PRO A 222 18.19 -14.67 -5.52
CA PRO A 222 18.92 -14.04 -4.44
C PRO A 222 17.97 -13.30 -3.47
N ALA A 223 18.48 -13.02 -2.26
CA ALA A 223 17.68 -12.32 -1.24
C ALA A 223 17.15 -10.98 -1.76
N PHE A 224 15.84 -10.76 -1.59
CA PHE A 224 15.19 -9.51 -1.92
C PHE A 224 15.11 -8.59 -0.70
N GLY A 225 15.63 -7.37 -0.83
CA GLY A 225 15.61 -6.36 0.21
C GLY A 225 16.42 -6.68 1.47
N PRO A 226 17.59 -7.32 1.42
CA PRO A 226 18.30 -7.76 2.63
C PRO A 226 18.62 -6.60 3.59
N TYR A 227 18.71 -5.39 3.08
CA TYR A 227 19.00 -4.18 3.87
C TYR A 227 17.82 -3.23 4.02
N TRP A 228 16.61 -3.65 3.61
CA TRP A 228 15.39 -2.83 3.79
C TRP A 228 15.13 -2.46 5.25
N GLY A 229 15.43 -3.36 6.19
CA GLY A 229 15.34 -3.11 7.62
C GLY A 229 16.25 -1.97 8.14
N ASN A 230 17.22 -1.52 7.35
CA ASN A 230 18.12 -0.39 7.68
C ASN A 230 17.57 0.96 7.20
N ASN A 231 16.47 0.98 6.46
CA ASN A 231 15.89 2.22 5.99
C ASN A 231 15.44 3.10 7.17
N ARG A 232 15.42 4.42 6.92
CA ARG A 232 14.90 5.40 7.87
C ARG A 232 13.43 5.14 8.12
N LEU A 233 13.06 4.99 9.39
CA LEU A 233 11.67 5.02 9.82
C LEU A 233 11.08 6.39 9.52
N LEU A 234 9.80 6.41 9.15
CA LEU A 234 9.08 7.67 9.00
C LEU A 234 8.75 8.27 10.36
N VAL A 235 8.42 7.45 11.36
CA VAL A 235 8.19 7.89 12.74
C VAL A 235 9.32 7.37 13.64
N ALA A 236 10.12 8.28 14.18
CA ALA A 236 11.20 7.90 15.11
C ALA A 236 10.62 7.13 16.31
N GLY A 237 11.22 5.96 16.62
CA GLY A 237 10.78 5.10 17.71
C GLY A 237 9.48 4.35 17.45
N SER A 238 8.98 4.26 16.22
CA SER A 238 7.84 3.40 15.87
C SER A 238 8.10 1.92 16.15
N LEU A 239 9.37 1.50 16.15
CA LEU A 239 9.77 0.11 16.43
C LEU A 239 10.12 -0.16 17.92
N ASP A 240 9.99 0.81 18.81
CA ASP A 240 10.34 0.63 20.24
C ASP A 240 9.46 -0.48 20.87
N GLY A 241 10.09 -1.53 21.41
CA GLY A 241 9.42 -2.66 22.06
C GLY A 241 8.60 -3.54 21.12
N THR A 242 8.82 -3.47 19.81
CA THR A 242 8.03 -4.24 18.83
C THR A 242 8.71 -5.51 18.34
N MET A 243 10.00 -5.69 18.63
CA MET A 243 10.73 -6.91 18.22
C MET A 243 10.05 -8.14 18.83
N PRO A 244 9.58 -9.10 18.03
CA PRO A 244 9.04 -10.34 18.57
C PRO A 244 10.11 -11.22 19.18
N ASP A 245 9.69 -12.11 20.07
CA ASP A 245 10.54 -13.19 20.57
C ASP A 245 11.09 -14.03 19.42
N ALA A 246 12.24 -14.67 19.66
CA ALA A 246 12.86 -15.54 18.68
C ALA A 246 11.89 -16.69 18.27
N PRO A 247 11.93 -17.11 16.99
CA PRO A 247 11.20 -18.30 16.59
C PRO A 247 11.74 -19.54 17.31
N PRO A 248 10.97 -20.65 17.38
CA PRO A 248 11.45 -21.91 17.93
C PRO A 248 12.81 -22.29 17.36
N ALA A 249 13.70 -22.82 18.22
CA ALA A 249 15.02 -23.26 17.78
C ALA A 249 14.91 -24.43 16.79
N PHE A 250 15.74 -24.41 15.74
CA PHE A 250 15.77 -25.50 14.77
C PHE A 250 15.98 -26.86 15.44
N SER A 251 15.14 -27.81 15.07
CA SER A 251 15.24 -29.20 15.54
C SER A 251 14.65 -30.15 14.50
N THR A 252 15.17 -31.37 14.44
CA THR A 252 14.61 -32.49 13.66
C THR A 252 13.87 -33.50 14.52
N ASP A 253 13.82 -33.29 15.85
CA ASP A 253 13.06 -34.12 16.79
C ASP A 253 11.55 -33.92 16.55
N PRO A 254 10.81 -35.00 16.24
CA PRO A 254 9.36 -34.95 16.08
C PRO A 254 8.58 -34.35 17.25
N ALA A 255 9.11 -34.38 18.45
CA ALA A 255 8.49 -33.83 19.65
C ALA A 255 8.75 -32.31 19.83
N SER A 256 9.64 -31.71 19.01
CA SER A 256 10.00 -30.30 19.14
C SER A 256 8.95 -29.36 18.56
N ASP A 257 8.84 -28.15 19.11
CA ASP A 257 7.96 -27.09 18.59
C ASP A 257 8.28 -26.75 17.15
N TYR A 258 9.58 -26.77 16.77
CA TYR A 258 10.00 -26.48 15.39
C TYR A 258 9.45 -27.51 14.41
N TYR A 259 9.60 -28.82 14.73
CA TYR A 259 9.09 -29.89 13.87
C TYR A 259 7.57 -29.81 13.73
N GLN A 260 6.85 -29.61 14.85
CA GLN A 260 5.39 -29.53 14.86
C GLN A 260 4.89 -28.32 14.06
N MET A 261 5.55 -27.17 14.17
CA MET A 261 5.24 -25.97 13.40
C MET A 261 5.36 -26.20 11.88
N VAL A 262 6.38 -26.95 11.44
CA VAL A 262 6.54 -27.28 10.01
C VAL A 262 5.56 -28.35 9.58
N LYS A 263 5.34 -29.37 10.43
CA LYS A 263 4.37 -30.44 10.16
C LYS A 263 2.96 -29.90 9.98
N GLU A 264 2.55 -28.89 10.76
CA GLU A 264 1.27 -28.21 10.58
C GLU A 264 1.09 -27.70 9.15
N VAL A 265 2.10 -27.03 8.58
CA VAL A 265 2.05 -26.51 7.21
C VAL A 265 1.89 -27.64 6.20
N TYR A 266 2.65 -28.73 6.38
CA TYR A 266 2.53 -29.90 5.52
C TYR A 266 1.14 -30.52 5.60
N ASP A 267 0.64 -30.81 6.80
CA ASP A 267 -0.66 -31.45 7.03
C ASP A 267 -1.81 -30.62 6.43
N ILE A 268 -1.80 -29.32 6.65
CA ILE A 268 -2.79 -28.39 6.06
C ILE A 268 -2.76 -28.49 4.54
N SER A 269 -1.57 -28.50 3.93
CA SER A 269 -1.42 -28.57 2.48
C SER A 269 -2.03 -29.82 1.84
N GLN A 270 -2.15 -30.93 2.62
CA GLN A 270 -2.73 -32.19 2.15
C GLN A 270 -4.28 -32.19 2.15
N THR A 271 -4.89 -31.22 2.85
CA THR A 271 -6.35 -31.19 3.09
C THR A 271 -6.99 -29.84 2.80
N LEU A 272 -6.35 -29.00 1.99
CA LEU A 272 -6.86 -27.69 1.63
C LEU A 272 -8.26 -27.77 1.00
N THR A 273 -9.19 -27.01 1.55
CA THR A 273 -10.49 -26.81 0.92
C THR A 273 -10.40 -25.86 -0.27
N ALA A 274 -11.43 -25.83 -1.12
CA ALA A 274 -11.49 -24.89 -2.23
C ALA A 274 -11.47 -23.42 -1.76
N ASP A 275 -12.12 -23.08 -0.63
CA ASP A 275 -12.09 -21.72 -0.08
C ASP A 275 -10.72 -21.36 0.48
N GLN A 276 -10.05 -22.27 1.18
CA GLN A 276 -8.66 -22.03 1.65
C GLN A 276 -7.68 -21.80 0.51
N THR A 277 -7.83 -22.55 -0.58
CA THR A 277 -7.04 -22.34 -1.80
C THR A 277 -7.37 -21.00 -2.44
N ALA A 278 -8.65 -20.63 -2.56
CA ALA A 278 -9.08 -19.34 -3.08
C ALA A 278 -8.55 -18.18 -2.22
N LEU A 279 -8.59 -18.31 -0.89
CA LEU A 279 -8.04 -17.33 0.04
C LEU A 279 -6.52 -17.17 -0.15
N ALA A 280 -5.77 -18.26 -0.26
CA ALA A 280 -4.33 -18.22 -0.51
C ALA A 280 -3.98 -17.49 -1.82
N LEU A 281 -4.76 -17.74 -2.86
CA LEU A 281 -4.61 -17.09 -4.17
C LEU A 281 -5.05 -15.63 -4.13
N PHE A 282 -6.04 -15.26 -3.36
CA PHE A 282 -6.51 -13.88 -3.21
C PHE A 282 -5.43 -12.96 -2.64
N TYR A 283 -4.59 -13.46 -1.72
CA TYR A 283 -3.47 -12.73 -1.13
C TYR A 283 -2.11 -13.11 -1.72
N ARG A 284 -2.08 -13.61 -2.96
CA ARG A 284 -0.85 -14.06 -3.60
C ARG A 284 0.12 -12.92 -3.97
N ASP A 285 -0.27 -11.67 -3.99
CA ASP A 285 0.46 -10.56 -4.62
C ASP A 285 0.67 -10.81 -6.11
N TYR A 286 -0.35 -10.56 -6.90
CA TYR A 286 -0.22 -10.66 -8.36
C TYR A 286 0.89 -9.76 -8.86
N PRO A 287 1.63 -10.19 -9.91
CA PRO A 287 2.77 -9.44 -10.40
C PRO A 287 2.47 -7.95 -10.59
N GLY A 288 3.28 -7.11 -9.93
CA GLY A 288 3.14 -5.67 -9.96
C GLY A 288 2.25 -5.07 -8.87
N PHE A 289 1.43 -5.84 -8.13
CA PHE A 289 0.43 -5.26 -7.23
C PHE A 289 0.88 -5.15 -5.76
N GLY A 290 1.49 -6.20 -5.19
CA GLY A 290 2.03 -6.20 -3.81
C GLY A 290 1.19 -5.42 -2.80
N ASP A 291 1.79 -4.53 -2.03
CA ASP A 291 1.09 -3.68 -1.03
C ASP A 291 0.03 -2.74 -1.63
N GLY A 292 -0.11 -2.67 -2.95
CA GLY A 292 -1.22 -1.99 -3.62
C GLY A 292 -2.58 -2.55 -3.19
N HIS A 293 -2.63 -3.79 -2.71
CA HIS A 293 -3.84 -4.39 -2.15
C HIS A 293 -4.37 -3.58 -0.95
N TYR A 294 -3.51 -3.19 -0.02
CA TYR A 294 -3.91 -2.34 1.13
C TYR A 294 -4.41 -0.96 0.70
N LEU A 295 -3.77 -0.37 -0.31
CA LEU A 295 -4.23 0.91 -0.87
C LEU A 295 -5.59 0.75 -1.58
N SER A 296 -5.83 -0.37 -2.26
CA SER A 296 -7.11 -0.70 -2.89
C SER A 296 -8.23 -0.85 -1.85
N ILE A 297 -8.00 -1.60 -0.77
CA ILE A 297 -8.96 -1.74 0.33
C ILE A 297 -9.27 -0.36 0.93
N LEU A 298 -8.24 0.42 1.24
CA LEU A 298 -8.44 1.76 1.81
C LEU A 298 -9.23 2.67 0.89
N LYS A 299 -8.95 2.64 -0.43
CA LYS A 299 -9.72 3.39 -1.42
C LYS A 299 -11.21 3.00 -1.39
N GLN A 300 -11.54 1.71 -1.37
CA GLN A 300 -12.91 1.22 -1.33
C GLN A 300 -13.65 1.70 -0.07
N ILE A 301 -12.98 1.68 1.09
CA ILE A 301 -13.51 2.23 2.34
C ILE A 301 -13.80 3.73 2.20
N LEU A 302 -12.86 4.49 1.66
CA LEU A 302 -13.01 5.94 1.46
C LEU A 302 -14.11 6.27 0.42
N GLU A 303 -14.30 5.46 -0.59
CA GLU A 303 -15.41 5.60 -1.56
C GLU A 303 -16.77 5.33 -0.92
N HIS A 304 -16.83 4.36 -0.01
CA HIS A 304 -18.06 4.05 0.73
C HIS A 304 -18.41 5.18 1.71
N GLU A 305 -17.46 5.62 2.52
CA GLU A 305 -17.64 6.65 3.57
C GLU A 305 -17.81 8.06 3.01
N LYS A 306 -17.29 8.34 1.81
CA LYS A 306 -17.33 9.66 1.15
C LYS A 306 -16.88 10.82 2.02
N PRO A 307 -15.74 10.69 2.72
CA PRO A 307 -15.26 11.75 3.58
C PRO A 307 -14.81 12.98 2.79
N LYS A 308 -14.57 14.08 3.49
CA LYS A 308 -13.99 15.28 2.92
C LYS A 308 -12.48 15.14 2.71
N LEU A 309 -11.91 16.06 1.92
CA LEU A 309 -10.52 16.01 1.47
C LEU A 309 -9.51 15.99 2.63
N ASP A 310 -9.75 16.75 3.70
CA ASP A 310 -8.91 16.82 4.90
C ASP A 310 -8.82 15.48 5.64
N PHE A 311 -9.97 14.83 5.88
CA PHE A 311 -10.00 13.52 6.51
C PHE A 311 -9.32 12.47 5.64
N THR A 312 -9.64 12.45 4.33
CA THR A 312 -9.04 11.53 3.36
C THR A 312 -7.52 11.64 3.34
N ALA A 313 -6.98 12.86 3.27
CA ALA A 313 -5.54 13.08 3.28
C ALA A 313 -4.89 12.60 4.59
N SER A 314 -5.57 12.81 5.73
CA SER A 314 -5.08 12.36 7.04
C SER A 314 -5.04 10.83 7.13
N VAL A 315 -6.08 10.15 6.67
CA VAL A 315 -6.15 8.69 6.65
C VAL A 315 -5.06 8.10 5.73
N LEU A 316 -4.95 8.61 4.50
CA LEU A 316 -3.96 8.14 3.52
C LEU A 316 -2.53 8.33 4.03
N ALA A 317 -2.20 9.49 4.57
CA ALA A 317 -0.86 9.76 5.08
C ALA A 317 -0.52 8.85 6.27
N LYS A 318 -1.40 8.76 7.29
CA LYS A 318 -1.12 7.98 8.50
C LYS A 318 -1.02 6.48 8.20
N THR A 319 -1.91 5.96 7.36
CA THR A 319 -1.92 4.55 6.98
C THR A 319 -0.69 4.18 6.14
N GLY A 320 -0.32 5.01 5.16
CA GLY A 320 0.88 4.79 4.37
C GLY A 320 2.16 4.80 5.21
N ILE A 321 2.28 5.75 6.15
CA ILE A 321 3.39 5.82 7.12
C ILE A 321 3.49 4.51 7.92
N ALA A 322 2.36 4.02 8.41
CA ALA A 322 2.32 2.81 9.22
C ALA A 322 2.71 1.54 8.42
N CYS A 323 2.29 1.43 7.18
CA CYS A 323 2.68 0.33 6.29
C CYS A 323 4.19 0.33 6.01
N VAL A 324 4.81 1.50 5.77
CA VAL A 324 6.26 1.62 5.55
C VAL A 324 7.04 1.20 6.79
N ASP A 325 6.71 1.75 7.95
CA ASP A 325 7.45 1.45 9.18
C ASP A 325 7.26 -0.02 9.61
N ALA A 326 6.07 -0.61 9.39
CA ALA A 326 5.84 -2.02 9.61
C ALA A 326 6.68 -2.91 8.68
N GLY A 327 6.79 -2.55 7.40
CA GLY A 327 7.65 -3.22 6.44
C GLY A 327 9.13 -3.17 6.86
N ILE A 328 9.62 -2.00 7.28
CA ILE A 328 11.00 -1.85 7.79
C ILE A 328 11.22 -2.70 9.04
N GLY A 329 10.30 -2.66 10.00
CA GLY A 329 10.37 -3.46 11.23
C GLY A 329 10.38 -4.97 10.95
N CYS A 330 9.51 -5.42 10.07
CA CYS A 330 9.45 -6.82 9.65
C CYS A 330 10.77 -7.26 9.00
N TRP A 331 11.31 -6.49 8.03
CA TRP A 331 12.56 -6.83 7.34
C TRP A 331 13.77 -6.82 8.28
N ARG A 332 13.82 -5.89 9.24
CA ARG A 332 14.84 -5.90 10.29
C ARG A 332 14.82 -7.21 11.08
N THR A 333 13.63 -7.70 11.41
CA THR A 333 13.43 -8.96 12.11
C THR A 333 13.79 -10.17 11.24
N LYS A 334 13.36 -10.18 9.96
CA LYS A 334 13.64 -11.26 9.00
C LYS A 334 15.14 -11.55 8.88
N PHE A 335 15.92 -10.52 8.63
CA PHE A 335 17.37 -10.66 8.41
C PHE A 335 18.18 -10.74 9.70
N ARG A 336 17.56 -10.48 10.86
CA ARG A 336 18.14 -10.81 12.17
C ARG A 336 18.09 -12.32 12.43
N TYR A 337 16.95 -12.97 12.17
CA TYR A 337 16.76 -14.40 12.49
C TYR A 337 17.07 -15.34 11.33
N ASN A 338 16.97 -14.87 10.11
CA ASN A 338 17.23 -15.63 8.87
C ASN A 338 16.57 -17.01 8.85
N GLN A 339 15.35 -17.15 9.37
CA GLN A 339 14.65 -18.45 9.45
C GLN A 339 14.33 -18.99 8.06
N GLN A 340 14.59 -20.28 7.85
CA GLN A 340 14.27 -20.96 6.59
C GLN A 340 12.77 -21.05 6.33
N ARG A 341 12.40 -21.16 5.05
CA ARG A 341 11.03 -21.36 4.59
C ARG A 341 10.56 -22.81 4.78
N PRO A 342 9.23 -23.07 4.92
CA PRO A 342 8.67 -24.40 5.08
C PRO A 342 9.14 -25.41 4.04
N ILE A 343 9.20 -25.02 2.78
CA ILE A 343 9.56 -25.89 1.64
C ILE A 343 10.91 -26.61 1.85
N LYS A 344 11.91 -25.92 2.41
CA LYS A 344 13.21 -26.52 2.64
C LYS A 344 13.13 -27.66 3.66
N TYR A 345 12.50 -27.41 4.80
CA TYR A 345 12.37 -28.41 5.86
C TYR A 345 11.45 -29.57 5.47
N ILE A 346 10.33 -29.28 4.82
CA ILE A 346 9.38 -30.31 4.36
C ILE A 346 10.06 -31.27 3.40
N ARG A 347 10.87 -30.77 2.48
CA ARG A 347 11.59 -31.62 1.53
C ARG A 347 12.73 -32.40 2.15
N GLU A 348 13.56 -31.76 2.97
CA GLU A 348 14.82 -32.31 3.45
C GLU A 348 14.67 -33.12 4.75
N VAL A 349 13.74 -32.73 5.64
CA VAL A 349 13.60 -33.34 6.98
C VAL A 349 12.34 -34.18 7.10
N LEU A 350 11.18 -33.69 6.60
CA LEU A 350 9.95 -34.51 6.60
C LEU A 350 9.93 -35.57 5.51
N GLY A 351 10.88 -35.58 4.57
CA GLY A 351 11.03 -36.62 3.57
C GLY A 351 10.04 -36.52 2.39
N HIS A 352 9.57 -35.30 2.07
CA HIS A 352 8.66 -35.06 0.95
C HIS A 352 9.34 -34.24 -0.18
N PRO A 353 10.31 -34.78 -0.92
CA PRO A 353 11.14 -34.02 -1.86
C PRO A 353 10.36 -33.34 -2.99
N GLU A 354 9.18 -33.87 -3.36
CA GLU A 354 8.33 -33.33 -4.43
C GLU A 354 7.30 -32.31 -3.94
N TRP A 355 7.22 -32.08 -2.62
CA TRP A 355 6.27 -31.13 -2.07
C TRP A 355 6.55 -29.71 -2.55
N ASN A 356 5.48 -28.95 -2.91
CA ASN A 356 5.56 -27.58 -3.38
C ASN A 356 4.52 -26.70 -2.67
N THR A 357 4.82 -25.42 -2.64
CA THR A 357 3.89 -24.35 -2.26
C THR A 357 2.86 -24.10 -3.38
N LEU A 358 1.72 -23.48 -3.07
CA LEU A 358 0.71 -23.14 -4.09
C LEU A 358 1.23 -22.15 -5.15
N PHE A 359 2.22 -21.37 -4.82
CA PHE A 359 2.93 -20.45 -5.71
C PHE A 359 4.35 -20.22 -5.20
N ASP A 360 5.21 -19.61 -6.00
CA ASP A 360 6.63 -19.46 -5.69
C ASP A 360 6.87 -18.83 -4.31
N THR A 361 7.76 -19.44 -3.55
CA THR A 361 8.18 -18.92 -2.25
C THR A 361 8.95 -17.61 -2.43
N PRO A 362 8.56 -16.53 -1.76
CA PRO A 362 9.27 -15.26 -1.88
C PRO A 362 10.73 -15.35 -1.43
N PRO A 363 11.67 -14.68 -2.13
CA PRO A 363 13.11 -14.85 -1.91
C PRO A 363 13.64 -14.04 -0.72
N PHE A 364 13.16 -14.34 0.48
CA PHE A 364 13.62 -13.76 1.75
C PHE A 364 13.23 -14.66 2.93
N PRO A 365 13.88 -14.51 4.11
CA PRO A 365 13.61 -15.32 5.30
C PRO A 365 12.13 -15.35 5.70
N ASP A 366 11.75 -16.45 6.36
CA ASP A 366 10.35 -16.68 6.76
C ASP A 366 9.87 -15.70 7.82
N PHE A 367 10.57 -15.62 8.95
CA PHE A 367 10.10 -14.99 10.20
C PHE A 367 10.46 -13.51 10.33
N PRO A 368 9.47 -12.66 10.67
CA PRO A 368 8.03 -12.89 10.71
C PRO A 368 7.41 -12.69 9.32
N SER A 369 6.10 -12.99 9.15
CA SER A 369 5.37 -12.75 7.90
C SER A 369 5.24 -11.27 7.59
N GLY A 370 5.68 -10.84 6.38
CA GLY A 370 5.58 -9.46 5.93
C GLY A 370 4.13 -9.00 5.75
N HIS A 371 3.31 -9.82 5.10
CA HIS A 371 1.87 -9.57 4.95
C HIS A 371 1.19 -9.36 6.30
N SER A 372 1.44 -10.24 7.27
CA SER A 372 0.83 -10.13 8.59
C SER A 372 1.29 -8.90 9.36
N ALA A 373 2.57 -8.50 9.23
CA ALA A 373 3.08 -7.30 9.89
C ALA A 373 2.44 -6.03 9.32
N ILE A 374 2.34 -5.93 7.99
CA ILE A 374 1.69 -4.79 7.34
C ILE A 374 0.18 -4.79 7.66
N ALA A 375 -0.50 -5.95 7.59
CA ALA A 375 -1.91 -6.06 7.93
C ALA A 375 -2.21 -5.64 9.38
N GLY A 376 -1.37 -6.06 10.33
CA GLY A 376 -1.49 -5.67 11.73
C GLY A 376 -1.38 -4.16 11.94
N SER A 377 -0.40 -3.50 11.28
CA SER A 377 -0.21 -2.05 11.39
C SER A 377 -1.31 -1.27 10.66
N PHE A 378 -1.68 -1.69 9.47
CA PHE A 378 -2.77 -1.15 8.67
C PHE A 378 -4.09 -1.17 9.45
N GLY A 379 -4.46 -2.34 9.97
CA GLY A 379 -5.68 -2.50 10.74
C GLY A 379 -5.70 -1.65 12.00
N GLU A 380 -4.58 -1.57 12.72
CA GLU A 380 -4.49 -0.77 13.95
C GLU A 380 -4.71 0.73 13.69
N ILE A 381 -4.16 1.26 12.60
CA ILE A 381 -4.40 2.67 12.22
C ILE A 381 -5.85 2.88 11.78
N LEU A 382 -6.41 1.98 10.98
CA LEU A 382 -7.80 2.12 10.52
C LEU A 382 -8.83 1.99 11.64
N LYS A 383 -8.57 1.17 12.66
CA LYS A 383 -9.42 1.13 13.87
C LYS A 383 -9.51 2.51 14.54
N GLY A 384 -8.44 3.28 14.51
CA GLY A 384 -8.44 4.65 15.05
C GLY A 384 -9.30 5.64 14.26
N PHE A 385 -9.56 5.40 12.98
CA PHE A 385 -10.40 6.24 12.13
C PHE A 385 -11.85 5.76 12.01
N PHE A 386 -12.07 4.44 11.92
CA PHE A 386 -13.36 3.84 11.58
C PHE A 386 -13.96 2.97 12.68
N GLY A 387 -13.22 2.76 13.77
CA GLY A 387 -13.68 1.92 14.89
C GLY A 387 -13.29 0.45 14.75
N ASN A 388 -13.48 -0.32 15.84
CA ASN A 388 -13.04 -1.73 15.92
C ASN A 388 -13.90 -2.68 15.07
N ASN A 389 -15.19 -2.41 14.93
CA ASN A 389 -16.17 -3.28 14.28
C ASN A 389 -16.62 -2.66 12.93
N TYR A 390 -15.67 -2.39 12.05
CA TYR A 390 -15.95 -1.81 10.74
C TYR A 390 -16.15 -2.93 9.72
N HIS A 391 -17.34 -2.96 9.11
CA HIS A 391 -17.69 -3.95 8.09
C HIS A 391 -17.36 -3.43 6.70
N PHE A 392 -16.69 -4.23 5.90
CA PHE A 392 -16.39 -3.90 4.50
C PHE A 392 -16.22 -5.14 3.64
N THR A 393 -16.29 -4.95 2.34
CA THR A 393 -16.04 -5.99 1.34
C THR A 393 -14.88 -5.55 0.46
N ASP A 394 -13.94 -6.46 0.23
CA ASP A 394 -12.76 -6.25 -0.59
C ASP A 394 -13.02 -6.77 -2.01
N HIS A 395 -13.10 -5.86 -2.95
CA HIS A 395 -13.32 -6.06 -4.39
C HIS A 395 -12.03 -5.93 -5.21
N THR A 396 -10.86 -6.01 -4.58
CA THR A 396 -9.57 -5.68 -5.22
C THR A 396 -9.31 -6.48 -6.48
N TYR A 397 -9.77 -7.74 -6.55
CA TYR A 397 -9.50 -8.66 -7.65
C TYR A 397 -10.75 -9.06 -8.47
N ASP A 398 -11.83 -8.28 -8.41
CA ASP A 398 -13.01 -8.49 -9.27
C ASP A 398 -12.63 -8.53 -10.75
N TYR A 399 -11.65 -7.72 -11.17
CA TYR A 399 -11.14 -7.69 -12.55
C TYR A 399 -10.46 -9.00 -13.00
N LEU A 400 -10.07 -9.87 -12.06
CA LEU A 400 -9.56 -11.22 -12.31
C LEU A 400 -10.65 -12.28 -12.19
N GLY A 401 -11.90 -11.91 -11.93
CA GLY A 401 -13.02 -12.84 -11.70
C GLY A 401 -12.95 -13.56 -10.34
N MET A 402 -12.16 -13.06 -9.39
CA MET A 402 -12.12 -13.59 -8.03
C MET A 402 -13.34 -13.10 -7.25
N ALA A 403 -13.94 -14.00 -6.46
CA ALA A 403 -15.04 -13.62 -5.57
C ALA A 403 -14.55 -12.60 -4.52
N PRO A 404 -15.31 -11.50 -4.27
CA PRO A 404 -14.96 -10.54 -3.24
C PRO A 404 -15.01 -11.18 -1.84
N ARG A 405 -14.27 -10.61 -0.89
CA ARG A 405 -14.21 -11.11 0.49
C ARG A 405 -14.71 -10.06 1.46
N SER A 406 -15.60 -10.46 2.39
CA SER A 406 -16.22 -9.56 3.37
C SER A 406 -15.64 -9.79 4.76
N TYR A 407 -15.46 -8.71 5.50
CA TYR A 407 -14.86 -8.69 6.84
C TYR A 407 -15.72 -7.89 7.81
N ASN A 408 -15.80 -8.37 9.05
CA ASN A 408 -16.50 -7.70 10.14
C ASN A 408 -15.61 -6.75 10.93
N SER A 409 -14.30 -6.83 10.70
CA SER A 409 -13.30 -5.97 11.35
C SER A 409 -11.96 -6.01 10.62
N PHE A 410 -11.10 -5.04 10.91
CA PHE A 410 -9.71 -5.06 10.44
C PHE A 410 -8.87 -6.17 11.10
N ASP A 411 -9.28 -6.65 12.28
CA ASP A 411 -8.62 -7.79 12.93
C ASP A 411 -8.94 -9.10 12.21
N GLU A 412 -10.16 -9.26 11.70
CA GLU A 412 -10.54 -10.41 10.87
C GLU A 412 -9.78 -10.40 9.53
N LEU A 413 -9.67 -9.25 8.87
CA LEU A 413 -8.83 -9.09 7.68
C LEU A 413 -7.38 -9.54 7.96
N ALA A 414 -6.77 -9.01 9.03
CA ALA A 414 -5.38 -9.33 9.36
C ALA A 414 -5.17 -10.82 9.67
N LYS A 415 -6.16 -11.47 10.30
CA LYS A 415 -6.15 -12.90 10.56
C LYS A 415 -6.23 -13.71 9.27
N GLU A 416 -7.18 -13.40 8.38
CA GLU A 416 -7.32 -14.10 7.10
C GLU A 416 -6.08 -13.93 6.22
N ILE A 417 -5.47 -12.73 6.19
CA ILE A 417 -4.19 -12.51 5.51
C ILE A 417 -3.12 -13.47 6.07
N GLY A 418 -3.01 -13.62 7.38
CA GLY A 418 -2.09 -14.57 8.02
C GLY A 418 -2.38 -16.01 7.62
N ASP A 419 -3.63 -16.46 7.73
CA ASP A 419 -4.06 -17.81 7.36
C ASP A 419 -3.77 -18.12 5.88
N SER A 420 -3.97 -17.15 4.99
CA SER A 420 -3.68 -17.29 3.55
C SER A 420 -2.23 -17.70 3.27
N ARG A 421 -1.28 -17.21 4.09
CA ARG A 421 0.15 -17.52 3.93
C ARG A 421 0.49 -18.94 4.38
N VAL A 422 -0.20 -19.42 5.42
CA VAL A 422 -0.09 -20.81 5.88
C VAL A 422 -0.66 -21.76 4.83
N TYR A 423 -1.87 -21.47 4.32
CA TYR A 423 -2.52 -22.24 3.26
C TYR A 423 -1.70 -22.28 1.95
N ALA A 424 -1.02 -21.20 1.64
CA ALA A 424 -0.08 -21.17 0.52
C ALA A 424 1.18 -22.03 0.74
N GLY A 425 1.46 -22.47 1.97
CA GLY A 425 2.65 -23.25 2.33
C GLY A 425 3.93 -22.43 2.44
N ILE A 426 3.86 -21.10 2.41
CA ILE A 426 5.04 -20.22 2.35
C ILE A 426 5.45 -19.60 3.68
N HIS A 427 4.60 -19.73 4.71
CA HIS A 427 4.88 -19.25 6.07
C HIS A 427 4.39 -20.26 7.12
N TYR A 428 5.05 -20.25 8.27
CA TYR A 428 4.55 -20.91 9.48
C TYR A 428 3.48 -20.02 10.13
N ARG A 429 2.50 -20.65 10.83
CA ARG A 429 1.47 -19.93 11.59
C ARG A 429 2.09 -19.00 12.63
N TYR A 430 3.09 -19.48 13.36
CA TYR A 430 3.85 -18.68 14.31
C TYR A 430 4.42 -17.39 13.68
N SER A 431 4.97 -17.48 12.47
CA SER A 431 5.48 -16.32 11.73
C SER A 431 4.38 -15.31 11.39
N CYS A 432 3.17 -15.78 11.09
CA CYS A 432 2.02 -14.92 10.77
C CYS A 432 1.49 -14.24 12.03
N GLU A 433 1.34 -14.97 13.13
CA GLU A 433 0.86 -14.43 14.41
C GLU A 433 1.82 -13.38 14.96
N LYS A 434 3.13 -13.70 15.01
CA LYS A 434 4.17 -12.77 15.48
C LYS A 434 4.35 -11.58 14.56
N GLY A 435 4.16 -11.73 13.25
CA GLY A 435 4.13 -10.64 12.30
C GLY A 435 2.98 -9.67 12.58
N CYS A 436 1.77 -10.19 12.74
CA CYS A 436 0.59 -9.39 13.05
C CYS A 436 0.74 -8.65 14.38
N GLU A 437 1.24 -9.32 15.43
CA GLU A 437 1.53 -8.72 16.74
C GLU A 437 2.55 -7.58 16.62
N GLN A 438 3.66 -7.79 15.89
CA GLN A 438 4.66 -6.76 15.62
C GLN A 438 4.04 -5.55 14.91
N GLY A 439 3.27 -5.80 13.86
CA GLY A 439 2.59 -4.74 13.11
C GLY A 439 1.64 -3.91 13.96
N ARG A 440 0.80 -4.56 14.77
CA ARG A 440 -0.11 -3.88 15.71
C ARG A 440 0.66 -2.96 16.67
N LYS A 441 1.74 -3.44 17.29
CA LYS A 441 2.58 -2.64 18.19
C LYS A 441 3.17 -1.42 17.46
N ILE A 442 3.63 -1.59 16.21
CA ILE A 442 4.12 -0.49 15.38
C ILE A 442 3.02 0.54 15.12
N GLY A 443 1.83 0.09 14.71
CA GLY A 443 0.67 0.94 14.50
C GLY A 443 0.29 1.74 15.77
N GLN A 444 0.30 1.09 16.94
CA GLN A 444 0.05 1.72 18.24
C GLN A 444 1.11 2.78 18.57
N ASN A 445 2.39 2.49 18.34
CA ASN A 445 3.47 3.46 18.57
C ASN A 445 3.31 4.67 17.66
N ILE A 446 2.97 4.46 16.39
CA ILE A 446 2.68 5.55 15.43
C ILE A 446 1.46 6.36 15.86
N ALA A 447 0.37 5.70 16.28
CA ALA A 447 -0.82 6.38 16.76
C ALA A 447 -0.56 7.29 17.95
N LYS A 448 0.36 6.88 18.85
CA LYS A 448 0.77 7.63 20.05
C LYS A 448 1.76 8.77 19.76
N LYS A 449 2.64 8.61 18.75
CA LYS A 449 3.76 9.54 18.50
C LYS A 449 3.45 10.57 17.39
N LEU A 450 2.54 10.25 16.47
CA LEU A 450 2.25 11.07 15.30
C LEU A 450 0.86 11.72 15.43
N HIS A 451 0.86 13.03 15.57
CA HIS A 451 -0.34 13.83 15.79
C HIS A 451 -0.68 14.70 14.58
N PHE A 452 -1.83 14.46 13.97
CA PHE A 452 -2.35 15.25 12.86
C PHE A 452 -3.12 16.47 13.34
N LYS A 453 -3.86 16.33 14.44
CA LYS A 453 -4.61 17.44 15.07
C LYS A 453 -3.75 18.14 16.12
N ARG A 454 -4.02 19.42 16.31
CA ARG A 454 -3.41 20.27 17.35
C ARG A 454 -3.97 19.94 18.71
#